data_8a9323f8446a7122809c15deda1da557
#
_entry.id   8a9323f8446a7122809c15deda1da557
#
_cell.length_a   1.000
_cell.length_b   1.000
_cell.length_c   1.000
_cell.angle_alpha   90.00
_cell.angle_beta   90.00
_cell.angle_gamma   90.00
#
_symmetry.space_group_name_H-M   'P 1'
#
loop_
_entity.id
_entity.type
_entity.pdbx_description
1 polymer ?
#
loop_
_entity_poly.entity_id
_entity_poly.type
_entity_poly.pdbx_seq_one_letter_code
_entity_poly.pdbx_strand_id
1 'polypeptide(L)'
;MPDRPPTHVELEKEVLPKSIPKKLKILDKPKRKPWLLGLFVLIPFMGIGYFAYNQLVIVPQQQAKNKIQTALVKRSTLTIVVSANGTVQPQQSVNVSPKTSGILKQLLVKEGDSVKEGQILAYMDDSNLQGQLSQAQGNLAAAEANLQKVIGGNRQQATAQATAKLQDSLFALRLTENDLQRNQLLNQQGAISRQAFDTALTTRDRAQAQVNQDREALNLSQAGAQQEDIDQARAQVAAAQGAVQIIQSNINDMVLRAPFSGTIGRKFADPGAFVTPTTSGSSVTSATSSSILSLASTNQIVAQVSEANISQIRLGLVATILADAYPGKTFTGQVTQIATQSDVVQNVTSFEVKTSVPDPQGLLRSGMNVNVEFKAGELKNVLVVPTGAIVAQNNVQGVFVADDKGGSVFVPITVGTTVNDKTEVKSGLKGNEQVLLSFPTGTRKVSAPRGGP
;
A
#
# COMPACT_ATOMS: atom_id res chain seq x y z
N MET A 1 -20.57 38.58 -35.44
CA MET A 1 -21.13 39.93 -35.24
C MET A 1 -21.60 40.08 -33.85
N PRO A 2 -21.43 41.21 -33.27
CA PRO A 2 -20.19 41.84 -32.79
C PRO A 2 -20.26 41.85 -31.22
N ASP A 3 -19.38 42.17 -30.37
CA ASP A 3 -18.51 43.34 -30.39
C ASP A 3 -17.41 43.18 -29.32
N ARG A 4 -16.29 43.62 -29.70
CA ARG A 4 -15.21 44.11 -28.83
C ARG A 4 -15.51 45.58 -28.55
N PRO A 5 -14.63 46.29 -27.85
CA PRO A 5 -13.81 46.29 -26.65
C PRO A 5 -14.15 47.54 -25.82
N PRO A 6 -13.32 48.34 -25.18
CA PRO A 6 -11.89 48.52 -25.16
C PRO A 6 -11.22 48.86 -23.82
N THR A 7 -9.92 48.91 -23.85
CA THR A 7 -8.96 49.99 -23.71
C THR A 7 -8.56 50.47 -22.31
N HIS A 8 -7.26 50.52 -22.28
CA HIS A 8 -6.37 51.66 -21.97
C HIS A 8 -6.41 52.16 -20.53
N VAL A 9 -5.38 52.49 -19.94
CA VAL A 9 -4.34 53.52 -20.05
C VAL A 9 -3.72 53.57 -18.65
N GLU A 10 -2.58 53.92 -18.26
CA GLU A 10 -1.58 54.81 -18.80
C GLU A 10 -0.38 54.83 -17.89
N LEU A 11 0.68 55.10 -18.47
CA LEU A 11 1.91 55.63 -17.95
C LEU A 11 1.76 56.97 -17.26
N GLU A 12 2.46 57.18 -16.15
CA GLU A 12 2.92 58.53 -15.80
C GLU A 12 4.29 58.40 -15.11
N LYS A 13 5.20 58.83 -15.77
CA LYS A 13 6.21 59.83 -15.77
C LYS A 13 5.86 61.03 -14.92
N GLU A 14 6.84 61.47 -14.13
CA GLU A 14 7.25 62.85 -13.94
C GLU A 14 8.05 63.01 -12.64
N VAL A 15 9.00 63.81 -12.44
CA VAL A 15 9.74 64.86 -13.16
C VAL A 15 10.77 65.37 -12.14
N LEU A 16 11.95 65.58 -12.60
CA LEU A 16 12.95 66.43 -11.94
C LEU A 16 12.53 67.92 -12.01
N PRO A 17 12.98 68.76 -11.11
CA PRO A 17 13.49 70.03 -11.60
C PRO A 17 14.85 70.45 -11.09
N LYS A 18 15.52 70.98 -12.06
CA LYS A 18 16.69 71.89 -12.03
C LYS A 18 16.39 73.15 -11.22
N SER A 19 17.43 73.69 -10.60
CA SER A 19 17.82 75.08 -10.95
C SER A 19 19.08 75.50 -10.20
N ILE A 20 19.98 76.02 -10.96
CA ILE A 20 21.13 76.84 -10.59
C ILE A 20 20.65 78.31 -10.52
N PRO A 21 21.28 79.21 -9.77
CA PRO A 21 21.98 80.28 -10.46
C PRO A 21 23.34 80.68 -9.91
N LYS A 22 24.08 81.19 -10.87
CA LYS A 22 25.37 81.91 -10.82
C LYS A 22 25.21 83.29 -10.17
N LYS A 23 26.34 83.80 -9.62
CA LYS A 23 27.05 85.08 -9.93
C LYS A 23 28.02 85.44 -8.81
N LEU A 24 29.12 85.71 -9.00
CA LEU A 24 30.10 86.58 -9.65
C LEU A 24 30.83 87.45 -8.62
N LYS A 25 32.17 87.38 -8.74
CA LYS A 25 33.23 88.36 -8.61
C LYS A 25 33.31 89.27 -7.38
N ILE A 26 34.50 89.35 -6.80
CA ILE A 26 35.45 90.47 -7.08
C ILE A 26 36.80 90.19 -6.42
N LEU A 27 37.84 90.56 -7.13
CA LEU A 27 39.29 90.66 -6.82
C LEU A 27 39.57 91.39 -5.49
N ASP A 28 40.63 91.08 -4.81
CA ASP A 28 41.82 91.88 -4.76
C ASP A 28 43.05 91.21 -4.10
N LYS A 29 44.19 91.64 -4.42
CA LYS A 29 45.54 91.17 -4.32
C LYS A 29 46.22 91.37 -2.95
N PRO A 30 47.54 91.17 -2.80
CA PRO A 30 48.17 90.00 -2.18
C PRO A 30 49.03 90.41 -0.97
N LYS A 31 49.30 89.56 0.02
CA LYS A 31 50.45 89.73 0.89
C LYS A 31 51.13 88.38 1.25
N ARG A 32 52.28 88.30 0.80
CA ARG A 32 53.49 87.60 1.19
C ARG A 32 53.44 86.51 2.27
N LYS A 33 54.00 85.37 1.84
CA LYS A 33 54.33 84.10 2.51
C LYS A 33 54.93 84.21 3.91
N PRO A 34 54.66 83.20 4.76
CA PRO A 34 55.68 82.25 5.12
C PRO A 34 55.17 80.77 5.07
N TRP A 35 55.22 80.16 3.87
CA TRP A 35 54.80 78.75 3.64
C TRP A 35 55.97 77.75 3.76
N LEU A 36 57.19 78.21 3.77
CA LEU A 36 58.40 77.35 3.75
C LEU A 36 58.72 76.70 5.13
N LEU A 37 58.16 77.18 6.26
CA LEU A 37 58.42 76.62 7.57
C LEU A 37 57.44 75.48 7.90
N GLY A 38 56.24 75.38 7.28
CA GLY A 38 55.24 74.35 7.50
C GLY A 38 55.58 72.97 6.82
N LEU A 39 56.40 73.04 5.77
CA LEU A 39 56.76 71.84 4.98
C LEU A 39 57.81 70.99 5.70
N PHE A 40 58.66 71.60 6.57
CA PHE A 40 59.66 70.84 7.34
C PHE A 40 59.04 70.06 8.56
N VAL A 41 57.83 70.42 9.03
CA VAL A 41 57.17 69.76 10.13
C VAL A 41 56.20 68.68 9.62
N LEU A 42 55.68 68.82 8.37
CA LEU A 42 54.69 67.87 7.78
C LEU A 42 55.37 66.57 7.29
N ILE A 43 56.60 66.60 6.84
CA ILE A 43 57.33 65.43 6.34
C ILE A 43 57.60 64.40 7.44
N PRO A 44 58.13 64.78 8.64
CA PRO A 44 58.31 63.80 9.71
C PRO A 44 56.99 63.27 10.30
N PHE A 45 55.92 64.12 10.35
CA PHE A 45 54.61 63.65 10.78
C PHE A 45 54.00 62.64 9.82
N MET A 46 54.16 62.83 8.50
CA MET A 46 53.69 61.90 7.47
C MET A 46 54.53 60.59 7.49
N GLY A 47 55.84 60.69 7.80
CA GLY A 47 56.73 59.53 7.98
C GLY A 47 56.38 58.71 9.23
N ILE A 48 56.10 59.38 10.35
CA ILE A 48 55.66 58.68 11.60
C ILE A 48 54.26 58.09 11.42
N GLY A 49 53.34 58.80 10.76
CA GLY A 49 51.99 58.29 10.43
C GLY A 49 52.04 57.08 9.49
N TYR A 50 52.93 57.11 8.47
CA TYR A 50 53.12 55.96 7.58
C TYR A 50 53.79 54.79 8.30
N PHE A 51 54.73 55.03 9.16
CA PHE A 51 55.41 54.00 9.95
C PHE A 51 54.43 53.37 10.98
N ALA A 52 53.63 54.21 11.66
CA ALA A 52 52.59 53.72 12.58
C ALA A 52 51.48 52.95 11.84
N TYR A 53 51.06 53.42 10.67
CA TYR A 53 50.11 52.75 9.81
C TYR A 53 50.67 51.39 9.31
N ASN A 54 51.92 51.36 8.93
CA ASN A 54 52.58 50.13 8.50
C ASN A 54 52.74 49.12 9.63
N GLN A 55 53.13 49.57 10.83
CA GLN A 55 53.29 48.69 12.02
C GLN A 55 51.94 48.25 12.62
N LEU A 56 50.94 49.12 12.69
CA LEU A 56 49.65 48.85 13.37
C LEU A 56 48.60 48.18 12.49
N VAL A 57 48.64 48.42 11.16
CA VAL A 57 47.61 47.92 10.26
C VAL A 57 48.11 46.88 9.27
N ILE A 58 49.24 47.12 8.62
CA ILE A 58 49.74 46.24 7.54
C ILE A 58 50.39 44.97 8.14
N VAL A 59 51.22 45.11 9.17
CA VAL A 59 51.95 43.99 9.77
C VAL A 59 50.99 42.98 10.45
N PRO A 60 49.98 43.41 11.24
CA PRO A 60 49.04 42.46 11.84
C PRO A 60 48.08 41.86 10.77
N GLN A 61 47.74 42.58 9.69
CA GLN A 61 46.94 41.99 8.63
C GLN A 61 47.69 40.93 7.80
N GLN A 62 49.03 41.09 7.65
CA GLN A 62 49.86 40.08 6.99
C GLN A 62 50.11 38.87 7.92
N GLN A 63 50.22 39.07 9.22
CA GLN A 63 50.30 37.97 10.18
C GLN A 63 48.96 37.23 10.33
N ALA A 64 47.82 37.90 10.24
CA ALA A 64 46.51 37.26 10.23
C ALA A 64 46.25 36.46 8.95
N LYS A 65 46.78 36.86 7.79
CA LYS A 65 46.70 36.08 6.54
C LYS A 65 47.60 34.83 6.55
N ASN A 66 48.57 34.73 7.39
CA ASN A 66 49.49 33.60 7.44
C ASN A 66 49.21 32.62 8.58
N LYS A 67 48.06 32.67 9.26
CA LYS A 67 47.64 31.57 10.14
C LYS A 67 47.33 30.36 9.25
N ILE A 68 48.33 29.50 9.11
CA ILE A 68 48.17 28.18 8.48
C ILE A 68 47.14 27.42 9.30
N GLN A 69 45.99 27.19 8.69
CA GLN A 69 44.98 26.33 9.32
C GLN A 69 45.49 24.89 9.31
N THR A 70 45.64 24.30 10.46
CA THR A 70 46.04 22.90 10.63
C THR A 70 44.92 22.09 11.24
N ALA A 71 44.81 20.82 10.87
CA ALA A 71 43.94 19.85 11.51
C ALA A 71 44.77 18.72 12.10
N LEU A 72 44.44 18.31 13.31
CA LEU A 72 45.11 17.19 13.95
C LEU A 72 44.59 15.87 13.38
N VAL A 73 45.49 15.02 12.92
CA VAL A 73 45.18 13.65 12.54
C VAL A 73 44.76 12.87 13.76
N LYS A 74 43.57 12.33 13.78
CA LYS A 74 43.03 11.57 14.90
C LYS A 74 42.51 10.23 14.43
N ARG A 75 42.58 9.25 15.29
CA ARG A 75 41.84 8.00 15.13
C ARG A 75 40.38 8.25 15.47
N SER A 76 39.49 7.89 14.56
CA SER A 76 38.05 8.06 14.73
C SER A 76 37.32 6.89 14.10
N THR A 77 36.09 6.72 14.51
CA THR A 77 35.15 5.81 13.82
C THR A 77 34.54 6.56 12.65
N LEU A 78 34.63 5.99 11.45
CA LEU A 78 34.06 6.51 10.23
C LEU A 78 32.85 5.64 9.86
N THR A 79 31.65 6.21 9.90
CA THR A 79 30.43 5.50 9.52
C THR A 79 30.23 5.62 8.01
N ILE A 80 30.25 4.49 7.32
CA ILE A 80 29.97 4.43 5.88
C ILE A 80 28.46 4.58 5.71
N VAL A 81 28.05 5.61 4.97
CA VAL A 81 26.65 5.90 4.71
C VAL A 81 26.42 5.81 3.21
N VAL A 82 25.36 5.09 2.83
CA VAL A 82 24.84 5.05 1.47
C VAL A 82 23.58 5.89 1.45
N SER A 83 23.59 6.99 0.69
CA SER A 83 22.42 7.85 0.53
C SER A 83 21.65 7.47 -0.72
N ALA A 84 20.33 7.47 -0.61
CA ALA A 84 19.42 7.19 -1.72
C ALA A 84 18.15 8.06 -1.60
N ASN A 85 17.63 8.48 -2.73
CA ASN A 85 16.32 9.13 -2.78
C ASN A 85 15.23 8.07 -2.68
N GLY A 86 14.16 8.39 -1.99
CA GLY A 86 13.03 7.49 -1.80
C GLY A 86 11.72 8.23 -1.72
N THR A 87 10.66 7.45 -1.69
CA THR A 87 9.29 7.94 -1.50
C THR A 87 8.59 7.14 -0.42
N VAL A 88 7.70 7.82 0.30
CA VAL A 88 6.79 7.17 1.25
C VAL A 88 5.69 6.48 0.45
N GLN A 89 5.52 5.18 0.62
CA GLN A 89 4.47 4.40 -0.03
C GLN A 89 3.77 3.50 0.99
N PRO A 90 2.49 3.21 0.84
CA PRO A 90 1.85 2.20 1.66
C PRO A 90 2.42 0.82 1.34
N GLN A 91 2.48 -0.09 2.32
CA GLN A 91 2.87 -1.48 2.08
C GLN A 91 1.88 -2.18 1.14
N GLN A 92 0.60 -1.87 1.31
CA GLN A 92 -0.49 -2.33 0.45
C GLN A 92 -1.43 -1.18 0.17
N SER A 93 -1.89 -1.08 -1.06
CA SER A 93 -2.92 -0.12 -1.47
C SER A 93 -3.90 -0.82 -2.39
N VAL A 94 -5.18 -0.75 -2.06
CA VAL A 94 -6.26 -1.37 -2.82
C VAL A 94 -7.39 -0.39 -3.01
N ASN A 95 -7.90 -0.33 -4.22
CA ASN A 95 -9.16 0.33 -4.49
C ASN A 95 -10.30 -0.64 -4.19
N VAL A 96 -11.11 -0.30 -3.20
CA VAL A 96 -12.25 -1.11 -2.79
C VAL A 96 -13.41 -0.84 -3.72
N SER A 97 -13.81 -1.89 -4.44
CA SER A 97 -14.93 -1.89 -5.40
C SER A 97 -15.98 -2.90 -4.97
N PRO A 98 -17.26 -2.73 -5.34
CA PRO A 98 -18.28 -3.72 -5.10
C PRO A 98 -18.03 -4.96 -5.97
N LYS A 99 -18.52 -6.11 -5.54
CA LYS A 99 -18.45 -7.36 -6.32
C LYS A 99 -19.52 -7.40 -7.43
N THR A 100 -20.62 -6.69 -7.23
CA THR A 100 -21.73 -6.58 -8.18
C THR A 100 -22.10 -5.11 -8.41
N SER A 101 -22.62 -4.80 -9.58
CA SER A 101 -23.08 -3.44 -9.92
C SER A 101 -24.30 -3.06 -9.10
N GLY A 102 -24.38 -1.81 -8.66
CA GLY A 102 -25.53 -1.31 -7.91
C GLY A 102 -25.36 0.14 -7.47
N ILE A 103 -26.33 0.62 -6.72
CA ILE A 103 -26.31 1.96 -6.13
C ILE A 103 -25.67 1.89 -4.74
N LEU A 104 -24.78 2.83 -4.45
CA LEU A 104 -24.21 3.00 -3.12
C LEU A 104 -25.26 3.63 -2.20
N LYS A 105 -25.78 2.87 -1.24
CA LYS A 105 -26.84 3.32 -0.32
C LYS A 105 -26.27 4.20 0.79
N GLN A 106 -25.17 3.75 1.39
CA GLN A 106 -24.56 4.45 2.52
C GLN A 106 -23.05 4.21 2.57
N LEU A 107 -22.30 5.24 2.89
CA LEU A 107 -20.86 5.18 3.18
C LEU A 107 -20.64 5.52 4.65
N LEU A 108 -20.00 4.63 5.41
CA LEU A 108 -19.84 4.75 6.88
C LEU A 108 -18.50 5.38 7.28
N VAL A 109 -17.60 5.59 6.32
CA VAL A 109 -16.24 6.06 6.56
C VAL A 109 -15.92 7.30 5.73
N LYS A 110 -14.97 8.10 6.19
CA LYS A 110 -14.46 9.31 5.53
C LYS A 110 -13.00 9.17 5.17
N GLU A 111 -12.52 10.03 4.28
CA GLU A 111 -11.08 10.13 4.00
C GLU A 111 -10.30 10.46 5.27
N GLY A 112 -9.24 9.72 5.51
CA GLY A 112 -8.40 9.82 6.70
C GLY A 112 -8.81 8.92 7.87
N ASP A 113 -9.98 8.26 7.82
CA ASP A 113 -10.40 7.34 8.88
C ASP A 113 -9.52 6.08 8.90
N SER A 114 -9.18 5.63 10.11
CA SER A 114 -8.51 4.34 10.31
C SER A 114 -9.55 3.24 10.48
N VAL A 115 -9.39 2.15 9.73
CA VAL A 115 -10.29 1.01 9.71
C VAL A 115 -9.57 -0.29 10.01
N LYS A 116 -10.28 -1.25 10.60
CA LYS A 116 -9.78 -2.61 10.86
C LYS A 116 -10.22 -3.56 9.75
N GLU A 117 -9.45 -4.63 9.56
CA GLU A 117 -9.84 -5.73 8.68
C GLU A 117 -11.25 -6.26 9.03
N GLY A 118 -12.07 -6.50 8.00
CA GLY A 118 -13.46 -6.92 8.14
C GLY A 118 -14.46 -5.83 8.53
N GLN A 119 -14.00 -4.62 8.89
CA GLN A 119 -14.88 -3.50 9.22
C GLN A 119 -15.75 -3.11 8.04
N ILE A 120 -17.03 -2.83 8.29
CA ILE A 120 -17.97 -2.41 7.26
C ILE A 120 -17.64 -0.97 6.85
N LEU A 121 -17.46 -0.76 5.55
CA LEU A 121 -17.13 0.52 4.94
C LEU A 121 -18.36 1.17 4.31
N ALA A 122 -19.17 0.36 3.63
CA ALA A 122 -20.33 0.85 2.88
C ALA A 122 -21.40 -0.23 2.75
N TYR A 123 -22.62 0.22 2.49
CA TYR A 123 -23.75 -0.59 2.09
C TYR A 123 -24.20 -0.23 0.68
N MET A 124 -24.36 -1.26 -0.14
CA MET A 124 -25.04 -1.15 -1.43
C MET A 124 -26.56 -1.28 -1.23
N ASP A 125 -27.34 -0.87 -2.23
CA ASP A 125 -28.79 -1.08 -2.21
C ASP A 125 -29.13 -2.55 -2.49
N ASP A 126 -29.67 -3.21 -1.50
CA ASP A 126 -30.03 -4.62 -1.48
C ASP A 126 -31.55 -4.87 -1.62
N SER A 127 -32.35 -3.80 -1.83
CA SER A 127 -33.83 -3.89 -1.79
C SER A 127 -34.40 -4.91 -2.76
N ASN A 128 -33.85 -5.00 -3.97
CA ASN A 128 -34.27 -6.01 -4.95
C ASN A 128 -33.91 -7.43 -4.52
N LEU A 129 -32.72 -7.63 -3.94
CA LEU A 129 -32.27 -8.93 -3.44
C LEU A 129 -33.06 -9.40 -2.24
N GLN A 130 -33.51 -8.49 -1.38
CA GLN A 130 -34.43 -8.81 -0.27
C GLN A 130 -35.78 -9.34 -0.79
N GLY A 131 -36.31 -8.73 -1.86
CA GLY A 131 -37.50 -9.25 -2.54
C GLY A 131 -37.28 -10.63 -3.13
N GLN A 132 -36.17 -10.86 -3.79
CA GLN A 132 -35.79 -12.17 -4.34
C GLN A 132 -35.59 -13.23 -3.23
N LEU A 133 -34.99 -12.83 -2.11
CA LEU A 133 -34.83 -13.71 -0.95
C LEU A 133 -36.19 -14.17 -0.41
N SER A 134 -37.13 -13.25 -0.23
CA SER A 134 -38.47 -13.57 0.22
C SER A 134 -39.19 -14.54 -0.74
N GLN A 135 -39.05 -14.33 -2.05
CA GLN A 135 -39.59 -15.25 -3.05
C GLN A 135 -38.94 -16.64 -2.98
N ALA A 136 -37.62 -16.71 -2.88
CA ALA A 136 -36.89 -17.99 -2.77
C ALA A 136 -37.26 -18.75 -1.49
N GLN A 137 -37.42 -18.03 -0.37
CA GLN A 137 -37.91 -18.62 0.90
C GLN A 137 -39.32 -19.17 0.75
N GLY A 138 -40.19 -18.46 0.04
CA GLY A 138 -41.51 -18.95 -0.29
C GLY A 138 -41.48 -20.24 -1.12
N ASN A 139 -40.62 -20.31 -2.12
CA ASN A 139 -40.40 -21.50 -2.93
C ASN A 139 -39.84 -22.69 -2.10
N LEU A 140 -38.90 -22.41 -1.19
CA LEU A 140 -38.40 -23.41 -0.26
C LEU A 140 -39.52 -23.98 0.64
N ALA A 141 -40.33 -23.09 1.25
CA ALA A 141 -41.45 -23.50 2.08
C ALA A 141 -42.47 -24.33 1.30
N ALA A 142 -42.73 -23.98 0.03
CA ALA A 142 -43.60 -24.78 -0.83
C ALA A 142 -43.02 -26.19 -1.13
N ALA A 143 -41.70 -26.27 -1.40
CA ALA A 143 -41.04 -27.56 -1.62
C ALA A 143 -41.01 -28.42 -0.37
N GLU A 144 -40.78 -27.82 0.81
CA GLU A 144 -40.87 -28.53 2.13
C GLU A 144 -42.28 -29.04 2.41
N ALA A 145 -43.29 -28.21 2.16
CA ALA A 145 -44.69 -28.62 2.30
C ALA A 145 -45.05 -29.78 1.36
N ASN A 146 -44.51 -29.75 0.11
CA ASN A 146 -44.67 -30.84 -0.84
C ASN A 146 -43.98 -32.13 -0.35
N LEU A 147 -42.77 -32.06 0.18
CA LEU A 147 -42.06 -33.19 0.77
C LEU A 147 -42.85 -33.76 1.93
N GLN A 148 -43.38 -32.92 2.82
CA GLN A 148 -44.23 -33.36 3.93
C GLN A 148 -45.50 -34.04 3.43
N LYS A 149 -46.15 -33.52 2.38
CA LYS A 149 -47.28 -34.14 1.74
C LYS A 149 -46.95 -35.52 1.16
N VAL A 150 -45.79 -35.64 0.46
CA VAL A 150 -45.35 -36.94 -0.09
C VAL A 150 -45.08 -37.93 1.03
N ILE A 151 -44.38 -37.53 2.11
CA ILE A 151 -44.09 -38.40 3.26
C ILE A 151 -45.36 -38.74 4.06
N GLY A 152 -46.16 -37.72 4.34
CA GLY A 152 -47.36 -37.88 5.19
C GLY A 152 -48.51 -38.58 4.49
N GLY A 153 -48.65 -38.38 3.17
CA GLY A 153 -49.68 -39.01 2.29
C GLY A 153 -51.09 -39.08 2.88
N ASN A 154 -52.05 -39.49 2.07
CA ASN A 154 -53.39 -39.92 2.58
C ASN A 154 -53.32 -41.32 3.19
N ARG A 155 -52.16 -41.73 3.76
CA ARG A 155 -51.89 -43.09 4.22
C ARG A 155 -52.88 -43.58 5.22
N GLN A 156 -53.25 -42.76 6.20
CA GLN A 156 -54.11 -43.18 7.30
C GLN A 156 -55.52 -43.49 6.81
N GLN A 157 -56.06 -42.65 5.93
CA GLN A 157 -57.41 -42.85 5.35
C GLN A 157 -57.39 -43.97 4.32
N ALA A 158 -56.37 -44.00 3.42
CA ALA A 158 -56.25 -45.05 2.39
C ALA A 158 -56.03 -46.41 3.01
N THR A 159 -55.17 -46.50 4.05
CA THR A 159 -54.94 -47.75 4.81
C THR A 159 -56.20 -48.21 5.60
N ALA A 160 -56.91 -47.25 6.21
CA ALA A 160 -58.18 -47.57 6.88
C ALA A 160 -59.23 -48.11 5.90
N GLN A 161 -59.36 -47.49 4.69
CA GLN A 161 -60.25 -47.93 3.65
C GLN A 161 -59.87 -49.32 3.10
N ALA A 162 -58.54 -49.52 2.82
CA ALA A 162 -58.06 -50.83 2.36
C ALA A 162 -58.26 -51.95 3.47
N THR A 163 -58.08 -51.60 4.74
CA THR A 163 -58.31 -52.49 5.86
C THR A 163 -59.81 -52.90 5.95
N ALA A 164 -60.70 -51.92 5.87
CA ALA A 164 -62.14 -52.19 5.85
C ALA A 164 -62.54 -53.13 4.72
N LYS A 165 -62.03 -52.86 3.49
CA LYS A 165 -62.30 -53.67 2.31
C LYS A 165 -61.75 -55.09 2.44
N LEU A 166 -60.57 -55.30 3.03
CA LEU A 166 -60.01 -56.60 3.32
C LEU A 166 -60.88 -57.33 4.34
N GLN A 167 -61.41 -56.64 5.40
CA GLN A 167 -62.31 -57.23 6.35
C GLN A 167 -63.61 -57.74 5.72
N ASP A 168 -64.22 -56.93 4.81
CA ASP A 168 -65.43 -57.33 4.09
C ASP A 168 -65.15 -58.53 3.20
N SER A 169 -64.04 -58.62 2.48
CA SER A 169 -63.72 -59.81 1.68
C SER A 169 -63.43 -61.07 2.55
N LEU A 170 -62.82 -60.86 3.71
CA LEU A 170 -62.63 -61.96 4.68
C LEU A 170 -63.98 -62.51 5.21
N PHE A 171 -64.96 -61.64 5.48
CA PHE A 171 -66.31 -62.09 5.91
C PHE A 171 -66.99 -62.81 4.74
N ALA A 172 -66.93 -62.35 3.52
CA ALA A 172 -67.47 -63.02 2.34
C ALA A 172 -66.82 -64.38 2.10
N LEU A 173 -65.46 -64.50 2.28
CA LEU A 173 -64.80 -65.81 2.21
C LEU A 173 -65.28 -66.77 3.25
N ARG A 174 -65.40 -66.36 4.51
CA ARG A 174 -65.89 -67.17 5.58
C ARG A 174 -67.34 -67.72 5.33
N LEU A 175 -68.20 -66.89 4.77
CA LEU A 175 -69.53 -67.27 4.38
C LEU A 175 -69.47 -68.36 3.31
N THR A 176 -68.71 -68.17 2.23
CA THR A 176 -68.56 -69.15 1.15
C THR A 176 -67.86 -70.45 1.59
N GLU A 177 -66.93 -70.40 2.55
CA GLU A 177 -66.28 -71.53 3.14
C GLU A 177 -67.34 -72.41 3.92
N ASN A 178 -68.14 -71.73 4.72
CA ASN A 178 -69.21 -72.43 5.44
C ASN A 178 -70.24 -73.07 4.50
N ASP A 179 -70.57 -72.37 3.40
CA ASP A 179 -71.47 -72.91 2.35
C ASP A 179 -70.82 -74.09 1.62
N LEU A 180 -69.52 -74.02 1.29
CA LEU A 180 -68.80 -75.14 0.71
C LEU A 180 -68.76 -76.35 1.62
N GLN A 181 -68.48 -76.16 2.92
CA GLN A 181 -68.44 -77.23 3.87
C GLN A 181 -69.83 -77.91 3.99
N ARG A 182 -70.91 -77.16 4.02
CA ARG A 182 -72.27 -77.67 4.02
C ARG A 182 -72.56 -78.46 2.72
N ASN A 183 -72.22 -77.88 1.57
CA ASN A 183 -72.43 -78.52 0.28
C ASN A 183 -71.53 -79.76 0.09
N GLN A 184 -70.33 -79.80 0.66
CA GLN A 184 -69.50 -80.98 0.68
C GLN A 184 -70.13 -82.13 1.45
N LEU A 185 -70.72 -81.89 2.63
CA LEU A 185 -71.41 -82.87 3.42
C LEU A 185 -72.67 -83.40 2.71
N LEU A 186 -73.49 -82.51 2.15
CA LEU A 186 -74.68 -82.87 1.35
C LEU A 186 -74.35 -83.66 0.09
N ASN A 187 -73.25 -83.39 -0.57
CA ASN A 187 -72.77 -84.15 -1.75
C ASN A 187 -72.33 -85.54 -1.34
N GLN A 188 -71.67 -85.71 -0.19
CA GLN A 188 -71.25 -86.98 0.34
C GLN A 188 -72.50 -87.90 0.67
N GLN A 189 -73.55 -87.19 1.11
CA GLN A 189 -74.86 -87.89 1.42
C GLN A 189 -75.74 -88.13 0.17
N GLY A 190 -75.23 -87.64 -1.05
CA GLY A 190 -75.98 -87.80 -2.30
C GLY A 190 -77.21 -86.85 -2.41
N ALA A 191 -77.31 -85.82 -1.56
CA ALA A 191 -78.42 -84.90 -1.47
C ALA A 191 -78.37 -83.74 -2.47
N ILE A 192 -77.20 -83.49 -3.06
CA ILE A 192 -76.97 -82.43 -4.12
C ILE A 192 -76.24 -83.00 -5.29
N SER A 193 -76.37 -82.32 -6.45
CA SER A 193 -75.61 -82.64 -7.66
C SER A 193 -74.14 -82.24 -7.58
N ARG A 194 -73.27 -82.95 -8.33
CA ARG A 194 -71.86 -82.59 -8.46
C ARG A 194 -71.65 -81.18 -9.00
N GLN A 195 -72.47 -80.70 -9.95
CA GLN A 195 -72.50 -79.37 -10.47
C GLN A 195 -72.70 -78.30 -9.34
N ALA A 196 -73.64 -78.56 -8.40
CA ALA A 196 -73.88 -77.66 -7.28
C ALA A 196 -72.68 -77.56 -6.32
N PHE A 197 -71.98 -78.71 -6.04
CA PHE A 197 -70.75 -78.70 -5.28
C PHE A 197 -69.62 -77.94 -6.02
N ASP A 198 -69.38 -78.20 -7.33
CA ASP A 198 -68.37 -77.50 -8.14
C ASP A 198 -68.62 -75.97 -8.20
N THR A 199 -69.92 -75.56 -8.23
CA THR A 199 -70.31 -74.16 -8.12
C THR A 199 -69.90 -73.52 -6.77
N ALA A 200 -70.16 -74.21 -5.66
CA ALA A 200 -69.80 -73.75 -4.34
C ALA A 200 -68.25 -73.66 -4.17
N LEU A 201 -67.52 -74.65 -4.71
CA LEU A 201 -66.09 -74.62 -4.74
C LEU A 201 -65.56 -73.42 -5.55
N THR A 202 -66.10 -73.19 -6.74
CA THR A 202 -65.69 -72.03 -7.60
C THR A 202 -66.04 -70.73 -6.91
N THR A 203 -67.15 -70.63 -6.19
CA THR A 203 -67.55 -69.40 -5.50
C THR A 203 -66.63 -69.09 -4.35
N ARG A 204 -66.19 -70.15 -3.57
CA ARG A 204 -65.18 -70.00 -2.51
C ARG A 204 -63.83 -69.57 -3.07
N ASP A 205 -63.38 -70.17 -4.23
CA ASP A 205 -62.10 -69.84 -4.86
C ASP A 205 -62.11 -68.39 -5.36
N ARG A 206 -63.22 -67.91 -5.88
CA ARG A 206 -63.35 -66.45 -6.26
C ARG A 206 -63.26 -65.55 -5.03
N ALA A 207 -63.91 -65.90 -3.93
CA ALA A 207 -63.84 -65.17 -2.67
C ALA A 207 -62.39 -65.14 -2.13
N GLN A 208 -61.70 -66.28 -2.20
CA GLN A 208 -60.29 -66.34 -1.79
C GLN A 208 -59.40 -65.48 -2.65
N ALA A 209 -59.66 -65.46 -4.00
CA ALA A 209 -58.88 -64.56 -4.93
C ALA A 209 -59.14 -63.08 -4.60
N GLN A 210 -60.40 -62.74 -4.21
CA GLN A 210 -60.75 -61.37 -3.78
C GLN A 210 -59.97 -60.94 -2.53
N VAL A 211 -59.88 -61.81 -1.50
CA VAL A 211 -59.11 -61.60 -0.29
C VAL A 211 -57.62 -61.37 -0.59
N ASN A 212 -57.08 -62.21 -1.48
CA ASN A 212 -55.67 -61.99 -1.89
C ASN A 212 -55.45 -60.62 -2.58
N GLN A 213 -56.38 -60.20 -3.46
CA GLN A 213 -56.35 -58.92 -4.13
C GLN A 213 -56.45 -57.77 -3.11
N ASP A 214 -57.41 -57.80 -2.18
CA ASP A 214 -57.59 -56.76 -1.16
C ASP A 214 -56.45 -56.75 -0.14
N ARG A 215 -55.77 -57.90 0.12
CA ARG A 215 -54.57 -57.98 0.96
C ARG A 215 -53.39 -57.25 0.24
N GLU A 216 -53.19 -57.47 -1.07
CA GLU A 216 -52.17 -56.77 -1.79
C GLU A 216 -52.44 -55.28 -1.89
N ALA A 217 -53.71 -54.87 -2.03
CA ALA A 217 -54.09 -53.46 -1.98
C ALA A 217 -53.77 -52.80 -0.62
N LEU A 218 -53.97 -53.54 0.47
CA LEU A 218 -53.57 -53.07 1.80
C LEU A 218 -52.04 -52.98 1.94
N ASN A 219 -51.30 -54.01 1.48
CA ASN A 219 -49.82 -53.99 1.49
C ASN A 219 -49.29 -52.76 0.71
N LEU A 220 -49.78 -52.47 -0.47
CA LEU A 220 -49.43 -51.28 -1.25
C LEU A 220 -49.75 -49.99 -0.48
N SER A 221 -50.92 -49.92 0.16
CA SER A 221 -51.28 -48.75 0.96
C SER A 221 -50.38 -48.56 2.18
N GLN A 222 -49.90 -49.66 2.81
CA GLN A 222 -48.99 -49.65 3.93
C GLN A 222 -47.54 -49.35 3.51
N ALA A 223 -47.10 -49.79 2.34
CA ALA A 223 -45.76 -49.49 1.79
C ALA A 223 -45.54 -48.00 1.64
N GLY A 224 -46.59 -47.20 1.40
CA GLY A 224 -46.56 -45.75 1.35
C GLY A 224 -46.05 -45.17 0.03
N ALA A 225 -45.53 -43.95 0.08
CA ALA A 225 -44.94 -43.30 -1.11
C ALA A 225 -43.67 -44.08 -1.54
N GLN A 226 -43.49 -44.18 -2.83
CA GLN A 226 -42.28 -44.79 -3.38
C GLN A 226 -41.05 -44.02 -2.92
N GLN A 227 -39.94 -44.71 -2.67
CA GLN A 227 -38.69 -44.03 -2.22
C GLN A 227 -38.22 -43.00 -3.23
N GLU A 228 -38.45 -43.29 -4.50
CA GLU A 228 -38.12 -42.41 -5.62
C GLU A 228 -38.89 -41.09 -5.54
N ASP A 229 -40.17 -41.07 -5.19
CA ASP A 229 -40.98 -39.87 -5.01
C ASP A 229 -40.49 -39.00 -3.85
N ILE A 230 -40.09 -39.66 -2.76
CA ILE A 230 -39.50 -39.00 -1.58
C ILE A 230 -38.17 -38.38 -1.95
N ASP A 231 -37.33 -39.13 -2.66
CA ASP A 231 -36.00 -38.64 -3.06
C ASP A 231 -36.09 -37.50 -4.10
N GLN A 232 -37.06 -37.56 -5.01
CA GLN A 232 -37.37 -36.46 -5.91
C GLN A 232 -37.86 -35.21 -5.13
N ALA A 233 -38.74 -35.35 -4.17
CA ALA A 233 -39.19 -34.24 -3.34
C ALA A 233 -38.06 -33.66 -2.47
N ARG A 234 -37.16 -34.50 -1.94
CA ARG A 234 -35.94 -34.06 -1.25
C ARG A 234 -35.01 -33.27 -2.16
N ALA A 235 -34.80 -33.74 -3.39
CA ALA A 235 -33.98 -33.03 -4.37
C ALA A 235 -34.58 -31.65 -4.69
N GLN A 236 -35.91 -31.52 -4.75
CA GLN A 236 -36.56 -30.22 -4.92
C GLN A 236 -36.31 -29.26 -3.75
N VAL A 237 -36.39 -29.77 -2.49
CA VAL A 237 -36.04 -28.99 -1.31
C VAL A 237 -34.59 -28.54 -1.36
N ALA A 238 -33.65 -29.44 -1.68
CA ALA A 238 -32.23 -29.11 -1.79
C ALA A 238 -31.98 -28.05 -2.86
N ALA A 239 -32.64 -28.14 -4.01
CA ALA A 239 -32.54 -27.13 -5.07
C ALA A 239 -33.06 -25.75 -4.63
N ALA A 240 -34.23 -25.70 -3.96
CA ALA A 240 -34.81 -24.49 -3.42
C ALA A 240 -33.93 -23.88 -2.30
N GLN A 241 -33.34 -24.71 -1.45
CA GLN A 241 -32.41 -24.31 -0.41
C GLN A 241 -31.12 -23.70 -1.03
N GLY A 242 -30.60 -24.30 -2.11
CA GLY A 242 -29.49 -23.76 -2.88
C GLY A 242 -29.79 -22.38 -3.46
N ALA A 243 -31.01 -22.16 -3.95
CA ALA A 243 -31.44 -20.85 -4.47
C ALA A 243 -31.46 -19.77 -3.35
N VAL A 244 -31.96 -20.09 -2.16
CA VAL A 244 -31.90 -19.20 -0.98
C VAL A 244 -30.45 -18.86 -0.63
N GLN A 245 -29.57 -19.86 -0.60
CA GLN A 245 -28.15 -19.69 -0.27
C GLN A 245 -27.45 -18.74 -1.26
N ILE A 246 -27.72 -18.85 -2.56
CA ILE A 246 -27.14 -17.97 -3.59
C ILE A 246 -27.56 -16.51 -3.34
N ILE A 247 -28.86 -16.27 -3.13
CA ILE A 247 -29.36 -14.91 -2.91
C ILE A 247 -28.79 -14.34 -1.60
N GLN A 248 -28.72 -15.15 -0.56
CA GLN A 248 -28.12 -14.73 0.72
C GLN A 248 -26.62 -14.36 0.55
N SER A 249 -25.89 -15.11 -0.26
CA SER A 249 -24.50 -14.77 -0.61
C SER A 249 -24.43 -13.44 -1.36
N ASN A 250 -25.32 -13.21 -2.33
CA ASN A 250 -25.38 -11.94 -3.06
C ASN A 250 -25.70 -10.75 -2.15
N ILE A 251 -26.60 -10.92 -1.16
CA ILE A 251 -26.88 -9.90 -0.15
C ILE A 251 -25.65 -9.62 0.71
N ASN A 252 -24.91 -10.64 1.12
CA ASN A 252 -23.68 -10.46 1.87
C ASN A 252 -22.62 -9.69 1.07
N ASP A 253 -22.59 -9.87 -0.25
CA ASP A 253 -21.69 -9.16 -1.16
C ASP A 253 -22.09 -7.69 -1.38
N MET A 254 -23.32 -7.26 -0.97
CA MET A 254 -23.73 -5.85 -0.92
C MET A 254 -23.11 -5.09 0.23
N VAL A 255 -22.49 -5.76 1.18
CA VAL A 255 -21.80 -5.13 2.32
C VAL A 255 -20.30 -5.06 2.03
N LEU A 256 -19.81 -3.85 1.74
CA LEU A 256 -18.39 -3.62 1.53
C LEU A 256 -17.64 -3.66 2.86
N ARG A 257 -16.58 -4.46 2.92
CA ARG A 257 -15.72 -4.59 4.08
C ARG A 257 -14.26 -4.31 3.73
N ALA A 258 -13.50 -3.85 4.72
CA ALA A 258 -12.06 -3.63 4.58
C ALA A 258 -11.34 -4.98 4.43
N PRO A 259 -10.55 -5.18 3.35
CA PRO A 259 -9.77 -6.41 3.15
C PRO A 259 -8.57 -6.54 4.09
N PHE A 260 -8.09 -5.44 4.66
CA PHE A 260 -7.03 -5.37 5.66
C PHE A 260 -7.16 -4.09 6.49
N SER A 261 -6.45 -4.03 7.61
CA SER A 261 -6.43 -2.83 8.46
C SER A 261 -5.58 -1.72 7.84
N GLY A 262 -6.11 -0.49 7.83
CA GLY A 262 -5.41 0.64 7.20
C GLY A 262 -6.15 1.95 7.35
N THR A 263 -5.78 2.93 6.53
CA THR A 263 -6.39 4.25 6.49
C THR A 263 -7.07 4.48 5.14
N ILE A 264 -8.24 5.09 5.16
CA ILE A 264 -8.96 5.48 3.94
C ILE A 264 -8.20 6.63 3.27
N GLY A 265 -7.70 6.38 2.06
CA GLY A 265 -6.91 7.36 1.32
C GLY A 265 -7.79 8.38 0.59
N ARG A 266 -8.61 7.89 -0.35
CA ARG A 266 -9.46 8.72 -1.21
C ARG A 266 -10.84 8.10 -1.38
N LYS A 267 -11.86 8.93 -1.44
CA LYS A 267 -13.23 8.57 -1.79
C LYS A 267 -13.46 8.88 -3.28
N PHE A 268 -14.03 7.94 -4.01
CA PHE A 268 -14.33 8.07 -5.44
C PHE A 268 -15.84 8.13 -5.73
N ALA A 269 -16.67 7.63 -4.82
CA ALA A 269 -18.13 7.60 -4.98
C ALA A 269 -18.85 8.12 -3.74
N ASP A 270 -19.96 8.81 -3.97
CA ASP A 270 -20.87 9.31 -2.94
C ASP A 270 -22.12 8.42 -2.84
N PRO A 271 -22.82 8.43 -1.67
CA PRO A 271 -24.13 7.81 -1.57
C PRO A 271 -25.07 8.28 -2.68
N GLY A 272 -25.76 7.34 -3.32
CA GLY A 272 -26.61 7.57 -4.50
C GLY A 272 -25.89 7.32 -5.84
N ALA A 273 -24.57 7.20 -5.86
CA ALA A 273 -23.82 6.90 -7.08
C ALA A 273 -24.03 5.45 -7.52
N PHE A 274 -24.10 5.23 -8.84
CA PHE A 274 -24.08 3.89 -9.43
C PHE A 274 -22.62 3.45 -9.58
N VAL A 275 -22.28 2.31 -9.01
CA VAL A 275 -20.92 1.74 -9.00
C VAL A 275 -20.91 0.34 -9.60
N THR A 276 -19.81 0.01 -10.27
CA THR A 276 -19.63 -1.29 -10.95
C THR A 276 -18.36 -1.96 -10.48
N PRO A 277 -18.24 -3.29 -10.59
CA PRO A 277 -16.98 -3.99 -10.34
C PRO A 277 -15.86 -3.44 -11.22
N THR A 278 -14.63 -3.39 -10.67
CA THR A 278 -13.45 -3.01 -11.44
C THR A 278 -13.14 -4.10 -12.46
N THR A 279 -13.29 -3.82 -13.73
CA THR A 279 -12.77 -4.67 -14.79
C THR A 279 -11.37 -4.18 -15.15
N SER A 280 -10.35 -5.02 -14.95
CA SER A 280 -8.98 -4.73 -15.34
C SER A 280 -8.93 -4.47 -16.85
N GLY A 281 -8.64 -3.23 -17.27
CA GLY A 281 -8.33 -2.95 -18.67
C GLY A 281 -9.04 -1.79 -19.34
N SER A 282 -9.90 -1.01 -18.68
CA SER A 282 -10.51 0.15 -19.34
C SER A 282 -9.86 1.45 -18.86
N SER A 283 -9.02 2.02 -19.72
CA SER A 283 -8.46 3.37 -19.58
C SER A 283 -9.43 4.46 -20.08
N VAL A 284 -10.72 4.13 -20.23
CA VAL A 284 -11.72 5.08 -20.71
C VAL A 284 -12.33 5.82 -19.53
N THR A 285 -12.05 7.08 -19.47
CA THR A 285 -12.62 8.07 -18.56
C THR A 285 -14.11 8.27 -18.89
N SER A 286 -14.97 7.36 -18.50
CA SER A 286 -16.41 7.57 -18.53
C SER A 286 -16.98 7.41 -17.14
N ALA A 287 -17.90 8.26 -16.82
CA ALA A 287 -18.58 8.65 -15.60
C ALA A 287 -19.12 7.56 -14.63
N THR A 288 -18.70 6.32 -14.73
CA THR A 288 -19.01 5.26 -13.77
C THR A 288 -17.78 4.99 -12.91
N SER A 289 -17.85 5.37 -11.64
CA SER A 289 -16.79 5.06 -10.69
C SER A 289 -16.76 3.55 -10.46
N SER A 290 -15.69 2.89 -10.89
CA SER A 290 -15.51 1.45 -10.60
C SER A 290 -14.99 1.19 -9.20
N SER A 291 -14.58 2.22 -8.47
CA SER A 291 -14.09 2.12 -7.09
C SER A 291 -14.86 3.05 -6.20
N ILE A 292 -15.11 2.66 -4.96
CA ILE A 292 -15.81 3.47 -3.97
C ILE A 292 -14.81 4.29 -3.16
N LEU A 293 -13.74 3.67 -2.73
CA LEU A 293 -12.67 4.31 -1.95
C LEU A 293 -11.34 3.58 -2.14
N SER A 294 -10.24 4.25 -1.80
CA SER A 294 -8.92 3.62 -1.68
C SER A 294 -8.61 3.34 -0.22
N LEU A 295 -8.05 2.16 0.05
CA LEU A 295 -7.56 1.75 1.36
C LEU A 295 -6.05 1.53 1.28
N ALA A 296 -5.31 2.18 2.16
CA ALA A 296 -3.87 2.08 2.26
C ALA A 296 -3.48 1.54 3.64
N SER A 297 -2.56 0.58 3.68
CA SER A 297 -2.01 0.05 4.92
C SER A 297 -0.94 1.00 5.50
N THR A 298 -0.19 0.53 6.49
CA THR A 298 0.94 1.28 7.06
C THR A 298 1.95 1.68 6.00
N ASN A 299 2.53 2.88 6.14
CA ASN A 299 3.52 3.40 5.24
C ASN A 299 4.89 2.72 5.43
N GLN A 300 5.60 2.57 4.34
CA GLN A 300 7.00 2.17 4.24
C GLN A 300 7.75 3.17 3.36
N ILE A 301 9.05 3.16 3.42
CA ILE A 301 9.89 3.94 2.51
C ILE A 301 10.39 3.01 1.40
N VAL A 302 10.25 3.45 0.17
CA VAL A 302 10.83 2.80 -1.00
C VAL A 302 11.94 3.69 -1.51
N ALA A 303 13.18 3.28 -1.27
CA ALA A 303 14.38 4.00 -1.66
C ALA A 303 15.00 3.38 -2.93
N GLN A 304 15.47 4.22 -3.85
CA GLN A 304 16.15 3.81 -5.07
C GLN A 304 17.68 3.86 -4.86
N VAL A 305 18.28 2.70 -4.64
CA VAL A 305 19.72 2.56 -4.42
C VAL A 305 20.40 2.19 -5.73
N SER A 306 21.45 2.94 -6.10
CA SER A 306 22.20 2.66 -7.32
C SER A 306 22.90 1.30 -7.28
N GLU A 307 23.10 0.69 -8.45
CA GLU A 307 23.81 -0.60 -8.61
C GLU A 307 25.20 -0.59 -7.95
N ALA A 308 25.92 0.51 -8.01
CA ALA A 308 27.25 0.63 -7.42
C ALA A 308 27.25 0.47 -5.89
N ASN A 309 26.15 0.76 -5.22
CA ASN A 309 26.04 0.77 -3.76
C ASN A 309 25.21 -0.37 -3.18
N ILE A 310 24.45 -1.10 -4.01
CA ILE A 310 23.52 -2.13 -3.52
C ILE A 310 24.21 -3.26 -2.75
N SER A 311 25.46 -3.58 -3.13
CA SER A 311 26.26 -4.62 -2.45
C SER A 311 26.53 -4.32 -0.97
N GLN A 312 26.42 -3.06 -0.56
CA GLN A 312 26.62 -2.60 0.80
C GLN A 312 25.34 -2.66 1.64
N ILE A 313 24.17 -2.83 1.01
CA ILE A 313 22.88 -2.88 1.70
C ILE A 313 22.55 -4.31 2.09
N ARG A 314 22.05 -4.49 3.31
CA ARG A 314 21.64 -5.79 3.85
C ARG A 314 20.31 -5.68 4.57
N LEU A 315 19.57 -6.77 4.66
CA LEU A 315 18.34 -6.85 5.45
C LEU A 315 18.63 -6.53 6.93
N GLY A 316 17.72 -5.79 7.55
CA GLY A 316 17.85 -5.34 8.94
C GLY A 316 18.77 -4.13 9.15
N LEU A 317 19.38 -3.59 8.09
CA LEU A 317 20.23 -2.41 8.18
C LEU A 317 19.43 -1.20 8.66
N VAL A 318 20.00 -0.44 9.60
CA VAL A 318 19.39 0.78 10.11
C VAL A 318 19.48 1.87 9.04
N ALA A 319 18.35 2.50 8.78
CA ALA A 319 18.25 3.63 7.87
C ALA A 319 17.77 4.87 8.63
N THR A 320 18.42 6.00 8.39
CA THR A 320 17.97 7.32 8.83
C THR A 320 17.24 7.97 7.67
N ILE A 321 16.00 8.38 7.89
CA ILE A 321 15.12 8.95 6.88
C ILE A 321 14.93 10.44 7.18
N LEU A 322 15.19 11.27 6.20
CA LEU A 322 14.99 12.71 6.23
C LEU A 322 13.86 13.05 5.24
N ALA A 323 12.75 13.53 5.76
CA ALA A 323 11.63 13.93 4.91
C ALA A 323 11.74 15.42 4.57
N ASP A 324 11.63 15.75 3.29
CA ASP A 324 11.71 17.15 2.81
C ASP A 324 10.64 18.04 3.43
N ALA A 325 9.47 17.44 3.74
CA ALA A 325 8.37 18.15 4.39
C ALA A 325 8.63 18.52 5.86
N TYR A 326 9.62 17.91 6.52
CA TYR A 326 9.94 18.12 7.94
C TYR A 326 11.43 18.36 8.15
N PRO A 327 11.95 19.54 7.77
CA PRO A 327 13.36 19.87 7.94
C PRO A 327 13.79 19.77 9.42
N GLY A 328 14.90 19.07 9.67
CA GLY A 328 15.43 18.87 11.01
C GLY A 328 14.81 17.72 11.81
N LYS A 329 13.76 17.04 11.32
CA LYS A 329 13.26 15.78 11.88
C LYS A 329 13.87 14.59 11.15
N THR A 330 14.39 13.65 11.92
CA THR A 330 14.89 12.38 11.41
C THR A 330 14.00 11.24 11.89
N PHE A 331 13.68 10.32 11.00
CA PHE A 331 12.98 9.09 11.32
C PHE A 331 13.97 7.93 11.21
N THR A 332 13.83 6.94 12.04
CA THR A 332 14.69 5.76 12.01
C THR A 332 13.87 4.58 11.54
N GLY A 333 14.39 3.87 10.56
CA GLY A 333 13.78 2.67 10.00
C GLY A 333 14.76 1.53 9.85
N GLN A 334 14.28 0.39 9.37
CA GLN A 334 15.10 -0.78 9.07
C GLN A 334 14.75 -1.35 7.71
N VAL A 335 15.76 -1.80 6.98
CA VAL A 335 15.60 -2.45 5.68
C VAL A 335 14.87 -3.78 5.87
N THR A 336 13.70 -3.89 5.23
CA THR A 336 12.85 -5.09 5.29
C THR A 336 12.93 -5.94 4.03
N GLN A 337 13.19 -5.30 2.88
CA GLN A 337 13.26 -5.99 1.60
C GLN A 337 14.23 -5.25 0.66
N ILE A 338 14.96 -6.03 -0.13
CA ILE A 338 15.80 -5.53 -1.23
C ILE A 338 15.26 -6.21 -2.50
N ALA A 339 14.95 -5.42 -3.53
CA ALA A 339 14.46 -5.94 -4.79
C ALA A 339 15.52 -6.84 -5.45
N THR A 340 15.09 -7.95 -6.02
CA THR A 340 15.94 -8.88 -6.78
C THR A 340 16.12 -8.47 -8.24
N GLN A 341 15.28 -7.55 -8.71
CA GLN A 341 15.30 -6.99 -10.05
C GLN A 341 15.59 -5.49 -9.97
N SER A 342 16.40 -5.01 -10.89
CA SER A 342 16.69 -3.58 -11.03
C SER A 342 15.65 -2.90 -11.90
N ASP A 343 15.40 -1.65 -11.59
CA ASP A 343 14.65 -0.72 -12.44
C ASP A 343 15.61 0.26 -13.11
N VAL A 344 15.36 0.55 -14.38
CA VAL A 344 16.13 1.54 -15.12
C VAL A 344 15.29 2.78 -15.32
N VAL A 345 15.59 3.82 -14.57
CA VAL A 345 14.90 5.12 -14.66
C VAL A 345 15.90 6.14 -15.17
N GLN A 346 15.59 6.81 -16.28
CA GLN A 346 16.46 7.83 -16.89
C GLN A 346 17.91 7.36 -17.12
N ASN A 347 18.09 6.14 -17.62
CA ASN A 347 19.39 5.50 -17.86
C ASN A 347 20.22 5.22 -16.59
N VAL A 348 19.65 5.28 -15.41
CA VAL A 348 20.29 4.90 -14.15
C VAL A 348 19.70 3.59 -13.67
N THR A 349 20.56 2.56 -13.55
CA THR A 349 20.17 1.29 -12.94
C THR A 349 20.11 1.43 -11.43
N SER A 350 18.94 1.16 -10.86
CA SER A 350 18.70 1.22 -9.41
C SER A 350 17.93 0.00 -8.93
N PHE A 351 18.05 -0.28 -7.65
CA PHE A 351 17.31 -1.33 -6.96
C PHE A 351 16.41 -0.72 -5.90
N GLU A 352 15.17 -1.20 -5.84
CA GLU A 352 14.27 -0.81 -4.77
C GLU A 352 14.66 -1.45 -3.44
N VAL A 353 14.83 -0.61 -2.44
CA VAL A 353 15.07 -1.02 -1.04
C VAL A 353 13.90 -0.53 -0.20
N LYS A 354 13.13 -1.48 0.34
CA LYS A 354 12.01 -1.16 1.23
C LYS A 354 12.47 -1.12 2.67
N THR A 355 12.04 -0.08 3.36
CA THR A 355 12.43 0.20 4.74
C THR A 355 11.17 0.41 5.57
N SER A 356 11.01 -0.34 6.64
CA SER A 356 9.95 -0.09 7.62
C SER A 356 10.30 1.13 8.47
N VAL A 357 9.29 1.94 8.76
CA VAL A 357 9.44 3.16 9.56
C VAL A 357 8.32 3.20 10.59
N PRO A 358 8.63 3.12 11.91
CA PRO A 358 7.65 3.43 12.94
C PRO A 358 7.32 4.93 12.90
N ASP A 359 6.07 5.24 12.58
CA ASP A 359 5.57 6.62 12.60
C ASP A 359 4.29 6.72 13.45
N PRO A 360 4.42 6.73 14.79
CA PRO A 360 3.27 6.75 15.69
C PRO A 360 2.47 8.06 15.62
N GLN A 361 3.06 9.12 15.03
CA GLN A 361 2.41 10.42 14.88
C GLN A 361 1.70 10.59 13.53
N GLY A 362 1.87 9.65 12.58
CA GLY A 362 1.29 9.71 11.24
C GLY A 362 1.76 10.90 10.41
N LEU A 363 3.00 11.33 10.60
CA LEU A 363 3.57 12.48 9.90
C LEU A 363 3.97 12.14 8.47
N LEU A 364 4.44 10.91 8.23
CA LEU A 364 4.87 10.45 6.94
C LEU A 364 3.65 10.06 6.10
N ARG A 365 3.27 10.91 5.17
CA ARG A 365 2.15 10.65 4.27
C ARG A 365 2.64 10.03 2.96
N SER A 366 1.85 9.10 2.43
CA SER A 366 2.10 8.49 1.13
C SER A 366 2.29 9.54 0.03
N GLY A 367 3.29 9.36 -0.82
CA GLY A 367 3.69 10.29 -1.87
C GLY A 367 4.74 11.34 -1.46
N MET A 368 5.14 11.42 -0.18
CA MET A 368 6.21 12.32 0.25
C MET A 368 7.57 11.83 -0.26
N ASN A 369 8.40 12.77 -0.70
CA ASN A 369 9.80 12.52 -1.00
C ASN A 369 10.63 12.52 0.28
N VAL A 370 11.59 11.61 0.35
CA VAL A 370 12.50 11.43 1.46
C VAL A 370 13.91 11.13 0.97
N ASN A 371 14.90 11.53 1.73
CA ASN A 371 16.28 11.07 1.57
C ASN A 371 16.56 10.00 2.63
N VAL A 372 17.11 8.87 2.22
CA VAL A 372 17.39 7.73 3.09
C VAL A 372 18.89 7.51 3.16
N GLU A 373 19.42 7.52 4.37
CA GLU A 373 20.81 7.26 4.68
C GLU A 373 20.95 5.90 5.37
N PHE A 374 21.46 4.92 4.64
CA PHE A 374 21.71 3.58 5.14
C PHE A 374 23.09 3.53 5.81
N LYS A 375 23.15 3.08 7.06
CA LYS A 375 24.41 2.88 7.79
C LYS A 375 25.06 1.57 7.36
N ALA A 376 25.76 1.62 6.22
CA ALA A 376 26.31 0.44 5.54
C ALA A 376 27.47 -0.23 6.29
N GLY A 377 28.17 0.50 7.15
CA GLY A 377 29.27 -0.04 7.93
C GLY A 377 29.95 0.99 8.82
N GLU A 378 30.85 0.51 9.69
CA GLU A 378 31.70 1.35 10.52
C GLU A 378 33.16 0.90 10.40
N LEU A 379 34.02 1.83 10.03
CA LEU A 379 35.46 1.65 10.13
C LEU A 379 35.90 2.16 11.49
N LYS A 380 36.18 1.25 12.42
CA LYS A 380 36.57 1.60 13.80
C LYS A 380 38.07 1.87 13.89
N ASN A 381 38.44 2.89 14.65
CA ASN A 381 39.82 3.22 14.99
C ASN A 381 40.72 3.49 13.77
N VAL A 382 40.16 4.10 12.69
CA VAL A 382 40.91 4.48 11.49
C VAL A 382 41.46 5.89 11.62
N LEU A 383 42.64 6.13 11.00
CA LEU A 383 43.21 7.48 10.91
C LEU A 383 42.37 8.27 9.87
N VAL A 384 41.92 9.45 10.27
CA VAL A 384 41.14 10.33 9.42
C VAL A 384 41.81 11.68 9.25
N VAL A 385 41.76 12.18 8.02
CA VAL A 385 42.18 13.54 7.67
C VAL A 385 41.01 14.26 6.96
N PRO A 386 40.90 15.58 7.12
CA PRO A 386 39.96 16.35 6.28
C PRO A 386 40.31 16.18 4.81
N THR A 387 39.30 15.91 3.97
CA THR A 387 39.50 15.66 2.53
C THR A 387 40.20 16.83 1.83
N GLY A 388 39.92 18.09 2.30
CA GLY A 388 40.59 19.28 1.81
C GLY A 388 42.11 19.38 2.11
N ALA A 389 42.64 18.54 3.02
CA ALA A 389 44.07 18.50 3.31
C ALA A 389 44.85 17.59 2.34
N ILE A 390 44.17 16.78 1.54
CA ILE A 390 44.79 15.83 0.61
C ILE A 390 45.11 16.55 -0.68
N VAL A 391 46.39 16.48 -1.10
CA VAL A 391 46.87 17.05 -2.34
C VAL A 391 47.59 16.00 -3.19
N ALA A 392 47.60 16.19 -4.49
CA ALA A 392 48.39 15.37 -5.39
C ALA A 392 49.64 16.15 -5.81
N GLN A 393 50.82 15.61 -5.56
CA GLN A 393 52.11 16.13 -6.01
C GLN A 393 52.82 15.03 -6.82
N ASN A 394 53.24 15.36 -8.05
CA ASN A 394 53.90 14.40 -8.96
C ASN A 394 53.11 13.06 -9.12
N ASN A 395 51.79 13.15 -9.24
CA ASN A 395 50.90 12.02 -9.39
C ASN A 395 50.79 11.11 -8.14
N VAL A 396 51.31 11.53 -6.99
CA VAL A 396 51.23 10.85 -5.70
C VAL A 396 50.33 11.64 -4.76
N GLN A 397 49.35 10.98 -4.16
CA GLN A 397 48.49 11.61 -3.16
C GLN A 397 49.22 11.70 -1.82
N GLY A 398 49.12 12.83 -1.14
CA GLY A 398 49.76 13.08 0.11
C GLY A 398 49.16 14.26 0.88
N VAL A 399 49.67 14.50 2.05
CA VAL A 399 49.31 15.64 2.90
C VAL A 399 50.58 16.42 3.28
N PHE A 400 50.42 17.71 3.53
CA PHE A 400 51.49 18.50 4.11
C PHE A 400 51.39 18.44 5.64
N VAL A 401 52.41 17.90 6.31
CA VAL A 401 52.50 17.82 7.78
C VAL A 401 53.33 19.01 8.25
N ALA A 402 52.83 19.69 9.28
CA ALA A 402 53.59 20.78 9.93
C ALA A 402 54.81 20.23 10.65
N ASP A 403 55.97 20.84 10.41
CA ASP A 403 57.23 20.55 11.13
C ASP A 403 57.37 21.51 12.31
N ASP A 404 58.01 21.04 13.41
CA ASP A 404 58.26 21.80 14.65
C ASP A 404 59.07 23.12 14.41
N LYS A 405 59.70 23.24 13.24
CA LYS A 405 60.46 24.43 12.80
C LYS A 405 59.64 25.45 11.99
N GLY A 406 58.30 25.30 11.92
CA GLY A 406 57.40 26.21 11.17
C GLY A 406 57.38 25.96 9.68
N GLY A 407 57.95 24.85 9.20
CA GLY A 407 57.87 24.37 7.83
C GLY A 407 56.75 23.40 7.59
N SER A 408 56.60 22.91 6.37
CA SER A 408 55.71 21.80 6.04
C SER A 408 56.43 20.80 5.14
N VAL A 409 56.23 19.50 5.46
CA VAL A 409 56.82 18.40 4.69
C VAL A 409 55.72 17.64 3.99
N PHE A 410 55.87 17.36 2.70
CA PHE A 410 54.94 16.53 1.95
C PHE A 410 55.14 15.07 2.34
N VAL A 411 54.10 14.44 2.86
CA VAL A 411 54.08 13.02 3.25
C VAL A 411 53.15 12.28 2.34
N PRO A 412 53.65 11.34 1.53
CA PRO A 412 52.79 10.50 0.67
C PRO A 412 51.95 9.60 1.54
N ILE A 413 50.63 9.51 1.23
CA ILE A 413 49.68 8.70 1.93
C ILE A 413 48.92 7.77 0.98
N THR A 414 48.49 6.63 1.51
CA THR A 414 47.49 5.80 0.83
C THR A 414 46.11 6.09 1.43
N VAL A 415 45.24 6.64 0.61
CA VAL A 415 43.87 6.97 1.02
C VAL A 415 42.97 5.73 0.96
N GLY A 416 41.97 5.71 1.81
CA GLY A 416 40.90 4.72 1.84
C GLY A 416 39.54 5.35 1.51
N THR A 417 38.54 5.01 2.28
CA THR A 417 37.16 5.47 2.12
C THR A 417 37.02 6.93 2.53
N THR A 418 36.37 7.73 1.72
CA THR A 418 35.98 9.10 2.05
C THR A 418 34.50 9.14 2.45
N VAL A 419 34.23 9.77 3.58
CA VAL A 419 32.87 10.00 4.07
C VAL A 419 32.73 11.46 4.48
N ASN A 420 31.80 12.16 3.87
CA ASN A 420 31.60 13.60 4.02
C ASN A 420 32.91 14.37 3.73
N ASP A 421 33.43 15.09 4.72
CA ASP A 421 34.66 15.89 4.63
C ASP A 421 35.91 15.16 5.21
N LYS A 422 35.80 13.88 5.54
CA LYS A 422 36.86 13.07 6.15
C LYS A 422 37.23 11.90 5.27
N THR A 423 38.53 11.72 5.06
CA THR A 423 39.09 10.60 4.31
C THR A 423 39.93 9.72 5.22
N GLU A 424 39.73 8.42 5.14
CA GLU A 424 40.58 7.42 5.80
C GLU A 424 41.98 7.44 5.22
N VAL A 425 42.98 7.33 6.07
CA VAL A 425 44.38 7.13 5.69
C VAL A 425 44.81 5.73 6.12
N LYS A 426 45.08 4.86 5.14
CA LYS A 426 45.50 3.48 5.34
C LYS A 426 46.99 3.38 5.76
N SER A 427 47.82 4.26 5.17
CA SER A 427 49.28 4.30 5.49
C SER A 427 49.86 5.67 5.18
N GLY A 428 51.01 5.98 5.80
CA GLY A 428 51.74 7.22 5.59
C GLY A 428 51.75 8.16 6.80
N LEU A 429 50.81 8.02 7.75
CA LEU A 429 50.71 8.85 8.97
C LEU A 429 50.73 7.98 10.24
N LYS A 430 51.26 8.54 11.34
CA LYS A 430 51.34 7.87 12.65
C LYS A 430 50.15 8.18 13.57
N GLY A 431 49.45 9.31 13.37
CA GLY A 431 48.20 9.61 14.06
C GLY A 431 48.22 10.72 15.09
N ASN A 432 49.28 11.51 15.17
CA ASN A 432 49.39 12.70 16.03
C ASN A 432 49.92 13.92 15.25
N GLU A 433 50.03 13.80 13.95
CA GLU A 433 50.53 14.85 13.08
C GLU A 433 49.49 15.95 12.87
N GLN A 434 49.97 17.19 12.63
CA GLN A 434 49.14 18.32 12.21
C GLN A 434 49.24 18.46 10.69
N VAL A 435 48.12 18.25 10.00
CA VAL A 435 48.04 18.43 8.53
C VAL A 435 47.53 19.81 8.20
N LEU A 436 48.07 20.40 7.14
CA LEU A 436 47.71 21.72 6.66
C LEU A 436 46.40 21.65 5.85
N LEU A 437 45.46 22.57 6.17
CA LEU A 437 44.23 22.78 5.42
C LEU A 437 44.33 23.88 4.36
N SER A 438 45.28 24.84 4.58
CA SER A 438 45.58 25.94 3.65
C SER A 438 47.02 25.86 3.22
N PHE A 439 47.26 25.91 1.92
CA PHE A 439 48.58 25.76 1.34
C PHE A 439 49.25 27.12 1.18
N PRO A 440 50.58 27.29 1.49
CA PRO A 440 51.29 28.50 1.20
C PRO A 440 51.24 28.81 -0.30
N THR A 441 50.94 30.06 -0.63
CA THR A 441 50.93 30.54 -2.01
C THR A 441 52.32 30.40 -2.61
N GLY A 442 52.59 29.34 -3.35
CA GLY A 442 53.90 29.05 -3.97
C GLY A 442 54.12 27.61 -4.40
N THR A 443 53.36 26.68 -3.84
CA THR A 443 53.55 25.24 -4.11
C THR A 443 52.62 24.69 -5.20
N ARG A 444 51.75 25.50 -5.81
CA ARG A 444 50.88 25.09 -6.90
C ARG A 444 51.55 25.26 -8.25
N LYS A 445 52.60 24.49 -8.56
CA LYS A 445 52.99 24.22 -9.95
C LYS A 445 52.06 23.13 -10.49
N VAL A 446 50.91 23.54 -10.95
CA VAL A 446 50.12 22.73 -11.88
C VAL A 446 50.85 22.76 -13.21
N SER A 447 51.63 21.74 -13.52
CA SER A 447 52.08 21.49 -14.88
C SER A 447 50.85 21.05 -15.68
N ALA A 448 50.28 21.95 -16.46
CA ALA A 448 49.38 21.60 -17.52
C ALA A 448 50.07 20.62 -18.48
N PRO A 449 49.41 19.55 -18.94
CA PRO A 449 49.97 18.71 -19.98
C PRO A 449 50.08 19.55 -21.26
N ARG A 450 51.32 19.78 -21.73
CA ARG A 450 51.59 20.29 -23.08
C ARG A 450 51.07 19.25 -24.05
N GLY A 451 50.04 19.62 -24.79
CA GLY A 451 49.66 18.94 -26.00
C GLY A 451 50.87 18.99 -26.96
N GLY A 452 51.35 17.86 -27.39
CA GLY A 452 52.19 17.67 -28.54
C GLY A 452 51.38 17.22 -29.74
N PRO A 453 51.92 17.38 -30.95
CA PRO A 453 51.20 17.54 -32.22
C PRO A 453 50.47 16.28 -32.67
#